data_7e3a62cbb283c5ea625fd508efd27020
#
_entry.id   7e3a62cbb283c5ea625fd508efd27020
#
_cell.length_a   1.000
_cell.length_b   1.000
_cell.length_c   1.000
_cell.angle_alpha   90.00
_cell.angle_beta   90.00
_cell.angle_gamma   90.00
#
_symmetry.space_group_name_H-M   'P 1'
#
loop_
_entity.id
_entity.type
_entity.pdbx_description
1 polymer ?
#
loop_
_entity_poly.entity_id
_entity_poly.type
_entity_poly.pdbx_seq_one_letter_code
_entity_poly.pdbx_strand_id
1 'polypeptide(L)'
;SFWAGTAAIVFFFFRSGTAFWQYLWEHFRAGNLMETLRENTAFIGYTTNENWGLWNFNVYLNQRHLAFGLLIVAAAVWIFMEWLEAGCSHSEKGMIWIRKRLFSKEAWSSRNMEIAVLLGVFLGLTAFWNGAALIGGLLILAGMAVFSDGKLDYVICAVLAVFFSELQSKI
;
A
#
# COMPACT_ATOMS: atom_id res chain seq x y z
N SER A 1 -3.05 -4.34 17.34
CA SER A 1 -3.48 -3.59 18.53
C SER A 1 -4.42 -2.46 18.09
N PHE A 2 -5.42 -2.12 18.88
CA PHE A 2 -6.38 -1.04 18.59
C PHE A 2 -5.67 0.30 18.28
N TRP A 3 -4.69 0.67 19.06
CA TRP A 3 -3.93 1.91 18.88
C TRP A 3 -3.14 1.95 17.56
N ALA A 4 -2.61 0.82 17.11
CA ALA A 4 -1.92 0.75 15.82
C ALA A 4 -2.91 0.97 14.65
N GLY A 5 -4.10 0.40 14.72
CA GLY A 5 -5.16 0.62 13.74
C GLY A 5 -5.62 2.08 13.71
N THR A 6 -5.85 2.68 14.88
CA THR A 6 -6.22 4.10 15.01
C THR A 6 -5.12 5.00 14.44
N ALA A 7 -3.86 4.76 14.78
CA ALA A 7 -2.74 5.51 14.23
C ALA A 7 -2.65 5.37 12.69
N ALA A 8 -2.83 4.17 12.16
CA ALA A 8 -2.82 3.95 10.71
C ALA A 8 -3.93 4.74 10.01
N ILE A 9 -5.15 4.77 10.57
CA ILE A 9 -6.27 5.55 10.05
C ILE A 9 -5.95 7.05 10.08
N VAL A 10 -5.42 7.55 11.21
CA VAL A 10 -5.04 8.96 11.34
C VAL A 10 -3.98 9.32 10.33
N PHE A 11 -2.90 8.53 10.20
CA PHE A 11 -1.86 8.78 9.21
C PHE A 11 -2.37 8.69 7.77
N PHE A 12 -3.30 7.79 7.50
CA PHE A 12 -3.90 7.66 6.17
C PHE A 12 -4.71 8.91 5.78
N PHE A 13 -5.54 9.44 6.69
CA PHE A 13 -6.35 10.62 6.42
C PHE A 13 -5.56 11.93 6.42
N PHE A 14 -4.52 12.03 7.26
CA PHE A 14 -3.77 13.28 7.47
C PHE A 14 -2.36 13.26 6.84
N ARG A 15 -2.10 12.34 5.92
CA ARG A 15 -0.79 12.20 5.25
C ARG A 15 -0.47 13.28 4.21
N SER A 16 -1.34 14.23 3.99
CA SER A 16 -1.29 15.16 2.85
C SER A 16 -0.15 16.18 2.87
N GLY A 17 0.85 15.98 3.71
CA GLY A 17 2.06 16.77 3.70
C GLY A 17 2.43 17.37 5.05
N THR A 18 3.63 17.92 5.12
CA THR A 18 4.16 18.60 6.30
C THR A 18 3.84 20.09 6.34
N ALA A 19 3.28 20.64 5.26
CA ALA A 19 2.99 22.07 5.11
C ALA A 19 2.12 22.62 6.25
N PHE A 20 1.13 21.87 6.69
CA PHE A 20 0.29 22.24 7.83
C PHE A 20 1.11 22.43 9.12
N TRP A 21 2.05 21.56 9.40
CA TRP A 21 2.91 21.67 10.58
C TRP A 21 3.88 22.85 10.49
N GLN A 22 4.41 23.10 9.31
CA GLN A 22 5.27 24.25 9.05
C GLN A 22 4.49 25.55 9.27
N TYR A 23 3.29 25.65 8.71
CA TYR A 23 2.38 26.78 8.90
C TYR A 23 2.06 27.03 10.38
N LEU A 24 1.66 25.99 11.11
CA LEU A 24 1.39 26.10 12.55
C LEU A 24 2.60 26.61 13.32
N TRP A 25 3.79 26.09 13.00
CA TRP A 25 5.02 26.45 13.68
C TRP A 25 5.44 27.90 13.45
N GLU A 26 5.32 28.37 12.19
CA GLU A 26 5.62 29.75 11.82
C GLU A 26 4.69 30.75 12.54
N HIS A 27 3.40 30.50 12.52
CA HIS A 27 2.40 31.37 13.14
C HIS A 27 2.41 31.26 14.69
N PHE A 28 2.75 30.12 15.24
CA PHE A 28 2.99 29.98 16.66
C PHE A 28 4.15 30.83 17.14
N ARG A 29 5.28 30.81 16.41
CA ARG A 29 6.42 31.68 16.69
C ARG A 29 6.14 33.16 16.53
N ALA A 30 5.31 33.50 15.57
CA ALA A 30 4.87 34.88 15.33
C ALA A 30 3.84 35.37 16.38
N GLY A 31 3.29 34.49 17.19
CA GLY A 31 2.32 34.79 18.24
C GLY A 31 0.91 35.11 17.71
N ASN A 32 0.65 34.90 16.42
CA ASN A 32 -0.64 35.21 15.76
C ASN A 32 -1.42 33.99 15.27
N LEU A 33 -1.09 32.78 15.79
CA LEU A 33 -1.65 31.51 15.31
C LEU A 33 -3.19 31.49 15.33
N MET A 34 -3.80 31.86 16.43
CA MET A 34 -5.26 31.77 16.59
C MET A 34 -6.01 32.74 15.68
N GLU A 35 -5.48 33.94 15.49
CA GLU A 35 -6.03 34.93 14.58
C GLU A 35 -5.91 34.44 13.13
N THR A 36 -4.71 34.01 12.75
CA THR A 36 -4.45 33.51 11.39
C THR A 36 -5.29 32.28 11.07
N LEU A 37 -5.46 31.31 11.98
CA LEU A 37 -6.32 30.15 11.75
C LEU A 37 -7.80 30.53 11.61
N ARG A 38 -8.25 31.55 12.33
CA ARG A 38 -9.64 32.00 12.28
C ARG A 38 -9.95 32.75 10.95
N GLU A 39 -8.98 33.50 10.44
CA GLU A 39 -9.13 34.31 9.24
C GLU A 39 -8.76 33.56 7.97
N ASN A 40 -8.07 32.40 8.09
CA ASN A 40 -7.63 31.67 6.92
C ASN A 40 -8.79 30.98 6.22
N THR A 41 -9.11 31.48 5.04
CA THR A 41 -10.12 30.90 4.13
C THR A 41 -9.49 30.15 2.97
N ALA A 42 -8.14 30.16 2.87
CA ALA A 42 -7.40 29.52 1.79
C ALA A 42 -6.79 28.19 2.25
N PHE A 43 -6.50 27.34 1.28
CA PHE A 43 -5.75 26.13 1.53
C PHE A 43 -4.30 26.43 1.97
N ILE A 44 -3.82 25.76 3.00
CA ILE A 44 -2.46 25.94 3.53
C ILE A 44 -1.50 25.08 2.71
N GLY A 45 -0.77 25.67 1.77
CA GLY A 45 0.22 25.00 0.95
C GLY A 45 1.42 25.88 0.67
N TYR A 46 2.62 25.28 0.75
CA TYR A 46 3.90 25.98 0.55
C TYR A 46 4.63 25.57 -0.72
N THR A 47 4.15 24.54 -1.43
CA THR A 47 4.77 24.08 -2.67
C THR A 47 3.92 24.45 -3.88
N THR A 48 4.57 24.74 -4.99
CA THR A 48 3.92 24.97 -6.27
C THR A 48 3.08 23.75 -6.65
N ASN A 49 1.81 23.91 -6.93
CA ASN A 49 0.82 22.83 -7.18
C ASN A 49 0.26 22.13 -5.94
N GLU A 50 0.40 22.68 -4.75
CA GLU A 50 -0.22 22.13 -3.52
C GLU A 50 -1.75 22.32 -3.43
N ASN A 51 -2.41 22.77 -4.47
CA ASN A 51 -3.87 22.63 -4.62
C ASN A 51 -4.35 21.17 -4.45
N TRP A 52 -3.40 20.25 -4.36
CA TRP A 52 -3.53 18.85 -4.01
C TRP A 52 -3.59 18.57 -2.50
N GLY A 53 -3.57 19.56 -1.64
CA GLY A 53 -3.65 19.30 -0.20
C GLY A 53 -4.97 18.74 0.29
N LEU A 54 -6.01 18.86 -0.51
CA LEU A 54 -7.23 18.08 -0.42
C LEU A 54 -7.08 16.70 -1.08
N TRP A 55 -5.86 16.18 -1.13
CA TRP A 55 -5.53 14.95 -1.84
C TRP A 55 -6.46 13.78 -1.43
N ASN A 56 -6.70 13.63 -0.13
CA ASN A 56 -7.63 12.61 0.35
C ASN A 56 -9.05 12.85 -0.15
N PHE A 57 -9.53 14.08 -0.15
CA PHE A 57 -10.85 14.40 -0.67
C PHE A 57 -10.91 14.26 -2.19
N ASN A 58 -9.94 14.79 -2.92
CA ASN A 58 -9.91 14.69 -4.38
C ASN A 58 -9.70 13.27 -4.85
N VAL A 59 -8.80 12.50 -4.22
CA VAL A 59 -8.49 11.14 -4.65
C VAL A 59 -9.57 10.15 -4.21
N TYR A 60 -10.01 10.18 -2.96
CA TYR A 60 -10.95 9.17 -2.47
C TYR A 60 -12.42 9.50 -2.78
N LEU A 61 -12.81 10.75 -2.80
CA LEU A 61 -14.19 11.12 -3.15
C LEU A 61 -14.41 11.20 -4.67
N ASN A 62 -13.47 11.77 -5.41
CA ASN A 62 -13.59 11.91 -6.85
C ASN A 62 -13.10 10.70 -7.64
N GLN A 63 -12.10 9.98 -7.11
CA GLN A 63 -11.53 8.79 -7.76
C GLN A 63 -11.92 7.52 -7.00
N ARG A 64 -13.19 7.18 -6.97
CA ARG A 64 -13.72 5.97 -6.31
C ARG A 64 -13.05 4.69 -6.80
N HIS A 65 -12.65 4.66 -8.06
CA HIS A 65 -11.90 3.57 -8.67
C HIS A 65 -10.52 3.35 -8.01
N LEU A 66 -9.82 4.41 -7.57
CA LEU A 66 -8.58 4.26 -6.82
C LEU A 66 -8.83 3.65 -5.44
N ALA A 67 -9.86 4.09 -4.73
CA ALA A 67 -10.22 3.54 -3.43
C ALA A 67 -10.56 2.04 -3.54
N PHE A 68 -11.28 1.65 -4.58
CA PHE A 68 -11.58 0.24 -4.86
C PHE A 68 -10.31 -0.57 -5.19
N GLY A 69 -9.43 -0.05 -6.03
CA GLY A 69 -8.15 -0.69 -6.33
C GLY A 69 -7.29 -0.90 -5.08
N LEU A 70 -7.19 0.12 -4.22
CA LEU A 70 -6.47 0.01 -2.94
C LEU A 70 -7.11 -0.99 -1.98
N LEU A 71 -8.44 -1.12 -1.98
CA LEU A 71 -9.13 -2.14 -1.17
C LEU A 71 -8.72 -3.56 -1.59
N ILE A 72 -8.69 -3.84 -2.90
CA ILE A 72 -8.26 -5.14 -3.42
C ILE A 72 -6.79 -5.42 -3.07
N VAL A 73 -5.91 -4.41 -3.23
CA VAL A 73 -4.51 -4.53 -2.82
C VAL A 73 -4.38 -4.81 -1.32
N ALA A 74 -5.13 -4.09 -0.49
CA ALA A 74 -5.10 -4.30 0.96
C ALA A 74 -5.59 -5.71 1.34
N ALA A 75 -6.63 -6.22 0.68
CA ALA A 75 -7.12 -7.58 0.88
C ALA A 75 -6.08 -8.62 0.48
N ALA A 76 -5.41 -8.44 -0.67
CA ALA A 76 -4.33 -9.32 -1.10
C ALA A 76 -3.16 -9.32 -0.11
N VAL A 77 -2.72 -8.15 0.34
CA VAL A 77 -1.66 -8.01 1.35
C VAL A 77 -2.05 -8.69 2.65
N TRP A 78 -3.30 -8.50 3.11
CA TRP A 78 -3.81 -9.16 4.31
C TRP A 78 -3.74 -10.69 4.21
N ILE A 79 -4.22 -11.25 3.11
CA ILE A 79 -4.23 -12.69 2.90
C ILE A 79 -2.79 -13.23 2.88
N PHE A 80 -1.88 -12.58 2.15
CA PHE A 80 -0.49 -12.99 2.10
C PHE A 80 0.30 -12.73 3.40
N MET A 81 -0.26 -11.99 4.36
CA MET A 81 0.38 -11.77 5.66
C MET A 81 0.63 -13.09 6.41
N GLU A 82 -0.27 -14.06 6.30
CA GLU A 82 -0.09 -15.38 6.90
C GLU A 82 1.15 -16.11 6.37
N TRP A 83 1.46 -15.96 5.07
CA TRP A 83 2.68 -16.51 4.46
C TRP A 83 3.93 -15.83 5.01
N LEU A 84 3.85 -14.52 5.21
CA LEU A 84 4.94 -13.73 5.77
C LEU A 84 5.18 -14.10 7.24
N GLU A 85 4.15 -14.18 8.06
CA GLU A 85 4.25 -14.55 9.48
C GLU A 85 4.85 -15.94 9.65
N ALA A 86 4.43 -16.91 8.84
CA ALA A 86 5.00 -18.24 8.84
C ALA A 86 6.50 -18.23 8.47
N GLY A 87 6.88 -17.40 7.49
CA GLY A 87 8.27 -17.18 7.12
C GLY A 87 9.11 -16.59 8.26
N CYS A 88 8.54 -15.62 8.99
CA CYS A 88 9.24 -14.94 10.08
C CYS A 88 9.32 -15.74 11.38
N SER A 89 8.49 -16.77 11.57
CA SER A 89 8.42 -17.54 12.82
C SER A 89 9.58 -18.54 13.04
N HIS A 90 10.50 -18.67 12.08
CA HIS A 90 11.64 -19.57 12.20
C HIS A 90 12.71 -19.00 13.15
N SER A 91 13.31 -19.90 13.94
CA SER A 91 14.28 -19.54 15.00
C SER A 91 15.64 -19.06 14.47
N GLU A 92 15.94 -19.28 13.20
CA GLU A 92 17.21 -18.88 12.60
C GLU A 92 17.24 -17.37 12.32
N LYS A 93 18.40 -16.74 12.55
CA LYS A 93 18.57 -15.29 12.41
C LYS A 93 19.72 -14.94 11.45
N GLY A 94 19.68 -13.74 10.88
CA GLY A 94 20.76 -13.18 10.08
C GLY A 94 20.85 -13.73 8.65
N MET A 95 22.06 -13.74 8.09
CA MET A 95 22.32 -14.07 6.69
C MET A 95 21.93 -15.52 6.33
N ILE A 96 22.05 -16.45 7.27
CA ILE A 96 21.68 -17.86 7.06
C ILE A 96 20.16 -17.97 6.84
N TRP A 97 19.39 -17.24 7.62
CA TRP A 97 17.93 -17.18 7.48
C TRP A 97 17.53 -16.64 6.10
N ILE A 98 18.14 -15.52 5.65
CA ILE A 98 17.87 -14.91 4.34
C ILE A 98 18.21 -15.89 3.22
N ARG A 99 19.37 -16.55 3.28
CA ARG A 99 19.80 -17.51 2.26
C ARG A 99 18.85 -18.72 2.16
N LYS A 100 18.41 -19.27 3.29
CA LYS A 100 17.42 -20.35 3.31
C LYS A 100 16.10 -19.89 2.69
N ARG A 101 15.63 -18.68 3.03
CA ARG A 101 14.39 -18.14 2.48
C ARG A 101 14.44 -17.94 0.97
N LEU A 102 15.57 -17.54 0.43
CA LEU A 102 15.68 -17.28 -1.01
C LEU A 102 15.86 -18.56 -1.83
N PHE A 103 16.56 -19.57 -1.31
CA PHE A 103 17.05 -20.70 -2.11
C PHE A 103 16.57 -22.07 -1.66
N SER A 104 15.84 -22.23 -0.55
CA SER A 104 15.35 -23.54 -0.14
C SER A 104 14.13 -23.96 -0.98
N LYS A 105 14.01 -25.26 -1.25
CA LYS A 105 12.84 -25.82 -1.94
C LYS A 105 11.55 -25.61 -1.17
N GLU A 106 11.63 -25.65 0.16
CA GLU A 106 10.48 -25.43 1.05
C GLU A 106 9.93 -24.01 0.91
N ALA A 107 10.82 -23.00 0.83
CA ALA A 107 10.40 -21.61 0.63
C ALA A 107 9.71 -21.38 -0.73
N TRP A 108 10.01 -22.23 -1.73
CA TRP A 108 9.41 -22.17 -3.06
C TRP A 108 8.22 -23.13 -3.24
N SER A 109 7.78 -23.81 -2.19
CA SER A 109 6.54 -24.60 -2.24
C SER A 109 5.32 -23.69 -2.36
N SER A 110 4.22 -24.20 -2.90
CA SER A 110 2.90 -23.56 -2.81
C SER A 110 2.27 -23.88 -1.46
N ARG A 111 1.64 -22.91 -0.85
CA ARG A 111 0.81 -23.09 0.37
C ARG A 111 -0.68 -23.18 0.02
N ASN A 112 -1.14 -22.32 -0.89
CA ASN A 112 -2.52 -22.34 -1.36
C ASN A 112 -2.61 -21.74 -2.76
N MET A 113 -2.46 -22.60 -3.77
CA MET A 113 -2.49 -22.20 -5.17
C MET A 113 -3.83 -21.60 -5.59
N GLU A 114 -4.94 -22.07 -5.02
CA GLU A 114 -6.28 -21.57 -5.36
C GLU A 114 -6.44 -20.08 -4.97
N ILE A 115 -5.99 -19.74 -3.78
CA ILE A 115 -5.99 -18.35 -3.31
C ILE A 115 -5.05 -17.51 -4.17
N ALA A 116 -3.87 -18.01 -4.51
CA ALA A 116 -2.91 -17.29 -5.35
C ALA A 116 -3.47 -16.98 -6.73
N VAL A 117 -4.15 -17.96 -7.35
CA VAL A 117 -4.83 -17.78 -8.64
C VAL A 117 -5.96 -16.76 -8.53
N LEU A 118 -6.83 -16.91 -7.53
CA LEU A 118 -7.95 -15.99 -7.32
C LEU A 118 -7.48 -14.55 -7.15
N LEU A 119 -6.49 -14.34 -6.27
CA LEU A 119 -5.94 -13.01 -6.02
C LEU A 119 -5.21 -12.43 -7.24
N GLY A 120 -4.50 -13.26 -7.99
CA GLY A 120 -3.85 -12.84 -9.23
C GLY A 120 -4.83 -12.34 -10.27
N VAL A 121 -5.95 -13.03 -10.45
CA VAL A 121 -7.04 -12.59 -11.33
C VAL A 121 -7.65 -11.28 -10.84
N PHE A 122 -8.01 -11.18 -9.57
CA PHE A 122 -8.61 -9.96 -9.01
C PHE A 122 -7.66 -8.76 -9.08
N LEU A 123 -6.38 -8.93 -8.75
CA LEU A 123 -5.38 -7.88 -8.87
C LEU A 123 -5.20 -7.45 -10.33
N GLY A 124 -5.15 -8.40 -11.26
CA GLY A 124 -5.05 -8.08 -12.69
C GLY A 124 -6.25 -7.26 -13.18
N LEU A 125 -7.45 -7.66 -12.79
CA LEU A 125 -8.68 -6.93 -13.11
C LEU A 125 -8.71 -5.52 -12.47
N THR A 126 -7.99 -5.30 -11.38
CA THR A 126 -7.87 -3.97 -10.75
C THR A 126 -7.22 -2.93 -11.67
N ALA A 127 -6.40 -3.36 -12.64
CA ALA A 127 -5.79 -2.47 -13.62
C ALA A 127 -6.81 -1.64 -14.41
N PHE A 128 -8.01 -2.18 -14.64
CA PHE A 128 -9.11 -1.46 -15.28
C PHE A 128 -9.52 -0.20 -14.51
N TRP A 129 -9.51 -0.27 -13.21
CA TRP A 129 -9.86 0.87 -12.35
C TRP A 129 -8.64 1.74 -12.03
N ASN A 130 -7.50 1.12 -11.73
CA ASN A 130 -6.29 1.88 -11.41
C ASN A 130 -5.02 1.04 -11.55
N GLY A 131 -4.29 1.22 -12.66
CA GLY A 131 -3.03 0.53 -12.91
C GLY A 131 -1.93 0.86 -11.90
N ALA A 132 -1.92 2.08 -11.33
CA ALA A 132 -0.94 2.43 -10.30
C ALA A 132 -1.15 1.65 -9.00
N ALA A 133 -2.41 1.37 -8.62
CA ALA A 133 -2.72 0.51 -7.48
C ALA A 133 -2.22 -0.92 -7.71
N LEU A 134 -2.39 -1.46 -8.92
CA LEU A 134 -1.85 -2.78 -9.28
C LEU A 134 -0.32 -2.82 -9.13
N ILE A 135 0.39 -1.86 -9.73
CA ILE A 135 1.86 -1.81 -9.66
C ILE A 135 2.31 -1.70 -8.20
N GLY A 136 1.72 -0.80 -7.42
CA GLY A 136 2.02 -0.66 -6.01
C GLY A 136 1.77 -1.95 -5.22
N GLY A 137 0.66 -2.63 -5.48
CA GLY A 137 0.31 -3.92 -4.88
C GLY A 137 1.33 -5.00 -5.21
N LEU A 138 1.72 -5.14 -6.46
CA LEU A 138 2.73 -6.12 -6.90
C LEU A 138 4.10 -5.85 -6.26
N LEU A 139 4.50 -4.57 -6.12
CA LEU A 139 5.75 -4.21 -5.46
C LEU A 139 5.73 -4.58 -3.96
N ILE A 140 4.61 -4.35 -3.27
CA ILE A 140 4.44 -4.75 -1.88
C ILE A 140 4.52 -6.28 -1.75
N LEU A 141 3.79 -7.02 -2.59
CA LEU A 141 3.80 -8.47 -2.58
C LEU A 141 5.19 -9.04 -2.92
N ALA A 142 5.93 -8.42 -3.86
CA ALA A 142 7.30 -8.79 -4.16
C ALA A 142 8.22 -8.60 -2.95
N GLY A 143 8.09 -7.49 -2.22
CA GLY A 143 8.79 -7.26 -0.96
C GLY A 143 8.46 -8.32 0.10
N MET A 144 7.18 -8.64 0.27
CA MET A 144 6.74 -9.69 1.19
C MET A 144 7.28 -11.08 0.80
N ALA A 145 7.28 -11.40 -0.50
CA ALA A 145 7.76 -12.67 -1.02
C ALA A 145 9.22 -12.98 -0.65
N VAL A 146 10.06 -11.93 -0.50
CA VAL A 146 11.47 -12.11 -0.10
C VAL A 146 11.56 -12.81 1.26
N PHE A 147 10.69 -12.43 2.18
CA PHE A 147 10.72 -12.89 3.58
C PHE A 147 9.73 -14.02 3.88
N SER A 148 8.81 -14.31 2.96
CA SER A 148 7.75 -15.31 3.13
C SER A 148 8.17 -16.71 2.72
N ASP A 149 7.43 -17.70 3.22
CA ASP A 149 7.30 -19.02 2.61
C ASP A 149 6.26 -18.99 1.48
N GLY A 150 6.18 -20.04 0.68
CA GLY A 150 5.16 -20.14 -0.37
C GLY A 150 5.40 -19.18 -1.53
N LYS A 151 6.67 -18.96 -1.92
CA LYS A 151 7.03 -18.04 -3.00
C LYS A 151 6.35 -18.34 -4.34
N LEU A 152 6.06 -19.61 -4.59
CA LEU A 152 5.36 -20.01 -5.80
C LEU A 152 3.98 -19.35 -5.90
N ASP A 153 3.28 -19.18 -4.79
CA ASP A 153 1.97 -18.51 -4.74
C ASP A 153 2.08 -17.03 -5.13
N TYR A 154 3.13 -16.33 -4.65
CA TYR A 154 3.39 -14.95 -5.07
C TYR A 154 3.71 -14.84 -6.55
N VAL A 155 4.49 -15.78 -7.09
CA VAL A 155 4.83 -15.79 -8.53
C VAL A 155 3.59 -16.04 -9.37
N ILE A 156 2.76 -17.03 -9.01
CA ILE A 156 1.50 -17.33 -9.70
C ILE A 156 0.58 -16.10 -9.65
N CYS A 157 0.41 -15.51 -8.48
CA CYS A 157 -0.39 -14.30 -8.32
C CYS A 157 0.11 -13.16 -9.21
N ALA A 158 1.41 -12.89 -9.23
CA ALA A 158 2.00 -11.82 -10.02
C ALA A 158 1.87 -12.08 -11.54
N VAL A 159 2.16 -13.29 -11.99
CA VAL A 159 2.03 -13.67 -13.41
C VAL A 159 0.61 -13.52 -13.90
N LEU A 160 -0.38 -13.99 -13.13
CA LEU A 160 -1.78 -13.85 -13.48
C LEU A 160 -2.23 -12.39 -13.43
N ALA A 161 -1.78 -11.62 -12.45
CA ALA A 161 -2.11 -10.20 -12.36
C ALA A 161 -1.59 -9.41 -13.58
N VAL A 162 -0.37 -9.66 -14.00
CA VAL A 162 0.19 -9.05 -15.23
C VAL A 162 -0.56 -9.53 -16.47
N PHE A 163 -0.81 -10.83 -16.58
CA PHE A 163 -1.54 -11.40 -17.73
C PHE A 163 -2.93 -10.79 -17.90
N PHE A 164 -3.73 -10.71 -16.84
CA PHE A 164 -5.08 -10.14 -16.91
C PHE A 164 -5.05 -8.61 -17.09
N SER A 165 -4.05 -7.92 -16.58
CA SER A 165 -3.84 -6.50 -16.85
C SER A 165 -3.55 -6.24 -18.34
N GLU A 166 -2.66 -7.04 -18.95
CA GLU A 166 -2.34 -6.95 -20.37
C GLU A 166 -3.54 -7.32 -21.26
N LEU A 167 -4.30 -8.34 -20.86
CA LEU A 167 -5.51 -8.74 -21.58
C LEU A 167 -6.51 -7.59 -21.66
N GLN A 168 -6.72 -6.87 -20.54
CA GLN A 168 -7.62 -5.71 -20.49
C GLN A 168 -7.15 -4.55 -21.36
N SER A 169 -5.83 -4.33 -21.44
CA SER A 169 -5.29 -3.20 -22.21
C SER A 169 -5.49 -3.36 -23.73
N LYS A 170 -5.87 -4.55 -24.18
CA LYS A 170 -6.09 -4.90 -25.61
C LYS A 170 -7.56 -4.93 -26.02
N ILE A 171 -8.48 -4.80 -25.05
CA ILE A 171 -9.93 -4.73 -25.27
C ILE A 171 -10.36 -3.26 -25.28
#